data_da5957a16b5b1749b014510648789bf5
#
_entry.id   da5957a16b5b1749b014510648789bf5
#
_cell.length_a   1.000
_cell.length_b   1.000
_cell.length_c   1.000
_cell.angle_alpha   90.00
_cell.angle_beta   90.00
_cell.angle_gamma   90.00
#
_symmetry.space_group_name_H-M   'P 1'
#
loop_
_entity.id
_entity.type
_entity.pdbx_description
1 polymer ?
#
loop_
_entity_poly.entity_id
_entity_poly.type
_entity_poly.pdbx_seq_one_letter_code
_entity_poly.pdbx_strand_id
1 'polypeptide(L)'
;MIETFRGIWRFAGEEQRNIRRSVIACFFNAVFHMFEIAAIYYTILALLDGKTGHATAWQALGLLAVSILGSAVTKYFSQLQQTHAGYFMAANKRVAIGQRMKSVPMGYFNDNSLGELTGVCTTVLDNVETVAPMVLVTMLGGMLNALVFTVMILIFDWRIGLIVVAATAVYLFITSAMEQKSAALAPHRQKSEAKLVEAVLEYVQGMSVVKSFNLTGRGDRTLQEALEYNCRSNLNIEKMFTPYIMAQGIALQLGSVAMMLAAVWFYLSGTMILANALMVVIMSFLVFAQISSAGSGMSLLRIVSSCMAHADETDAMPQLAETGRAGTPREHSITFDHVSFSYDQRPILRDVSFAIPDRTTTAIVGPSGSGKTTLCNLIARFWDVESGTVLVGGQNVKDYTLEGLMDQISMVFQRVYLFADTVENNIKFGRPNATHEEVVAAAKKACCHDFILTLPQGYDTVIGEGGSSLSGGEKQRISIARAILKDAPIVILDEATANVDPENEDRLQKAIEALTRDKTILMIAHRLKTVRNADQILVLDGGQIVQRGTHSQLMAQEGLYQAFVSGRKESGQWKL
;
A
#
# COMPACT_ATOMS: atom_id res chain seq x y z
N MET A 1 -18.72 -5.15 -17.00
CA MET A 1 -19.54 -4.22 -16.19
C MET A 1 -20.08 -4.85 -14.91
N ILE A 2 -20.92 -5.89 -14.95
CA ILE A 2 -21.49 -6.55 -13.74
C ILE A 2 -20.38 -7.11 -12.83
N GLU A 3 -19.34 -7.70 -13.41
CA GLU A 3 -18.19 -8.20 -12.65
C GLU A 3 -17.41 -7.08 -11.93
N THR A 4 -17.26 -5.94 -12.59
CA THR A 4 -16.58 -4.77 -12.01
C THR A 4 -17.37 -4.20 -10.83
N PHE A 5 -18.70 -4.09 -10.97
CA PHE A 5 -19.57 -3.70 -9.83
C PHE A 5 -19.52 -4.72 -8.70
N ARG A 6 -19.48 -6.01 -9.03
CA ARG A 6 -19.31 -7.06 -8.01
C ARG A 6 -17.95 -6.96 -7.32
N GLY A 7 -16.90 -6.57 -8.04
CA GLY A 7 -15.58 -6.26 -7.50
C GLY A 7 -15.62 -5.12 -6.51
N ILE A 8 -16.20 -3.96 -6.92
CA ILE A 8 -16.38 -2.80 -6.03
C ILE A 8 -17.19 -3.17 -4.79
N TRP A 9 -18.29 -3.92 -4.98
CA TRP A 9 -19.13 -4.38 -3.88
C TRP A 9 -18.39 -5.26 -2.89
N ARG A 10 -17.53 -6.17 -3.37
CA ARG A 10 -16.69 -7.02 -2.51
C ARG A 10 -15.63 -6.19 -1.78
N PHE A 11 -14.96 -5.28 -2.49
CA PHE A 11 -13.94 -4.40 -1.93
C PHE A 11 -14.50 -3.46 -0.85
N ALA A 12 -15.78 -3.06 -1.00
CA ALA A 12 -16.45 -2.15 -0.07
C ALA A 12 -16.61 -2.73 1.37
N GLY A 13 -16.62 -4.07 1.53
CA GLY A 13 -16.72 -4.70 2.84
C GLY A 13 -17.87 -4.11 3.68
N GLU A 14 -17.54 -3.49 4.81
CA GLU A 14 -18.52 -2.90 5.74
C GLU A 14 -19.27 -1.70 5.13
N GLU A 15 -18.66 -1.01 4.17
CA GLU A 15 -19.21 0.18 3.52
C GLU A 15 -20.33 -0.13 2.49
N GLN A 16 -20.64 -1.40 2.22
CA GLN A 16 -21.73 -1.82 1.33
C GLN A 16 -23.07 -1.17 1.71
N ARG A 17 -23.29 -0.92 2.99
CA ARG A 17 -24.51 -0.29 3.50
C ARG A 17 -24.63 1.17 3.01
N ASN A 18 -23.55 1.90 3.01
CA ASN A 18 -23.49 3.30 2.57
C ASN A 18 -23.65 3.40 1.04
N ILE A 19 -23.01 2.51 0.29
CA ILE A 19 -23.19 2.42 -1.17
C ILE A 19 -24.67 2.12 -1.51
N ARG A 20 -25.33 1.17 -0.82
CA ARG A 20 -26.74 0.85 -1.07
C ARG A 20 -27.65 2.04 -0.80
N ARG A 21 -27.43 2.77 0.31
CA ARG A 21 -28.20 3.98 0.63
C ARG A 21 -28.03 5.06 -0.43
N SER A 22 -26.82 5.23 -0.94
CA SER A 22 -26.53 6.14 -2.01
C SER A 22 -27.26 5.80 -3.32
N VAL A 23 -27.26 4.51 -3.71
CA VAL A 23 -27.99 4.04 -4.92
C VAL A 23 -29.49 4.34 -4.79
N ILE A 24 -30.08 4.10 -3.62
CA ILE A 24 -31.49 4.42 -3.35
C ILE A 24 -31.73 5.94 -3.46
N ALA A 25 -30.83 6.76 -2.91
CA ALA A 25 -30.93 8.21 -3.03
C ALA A 25 -30.79 8.69 -4.49
N CYS A 26 -29.90 8.07 -5.30
CA CYS A 26 -29.80 8.32 -6.74
C CYS A 26 -31.10 8.01 -7.49
N PHE A 27 -31.78 6.91 -7.13
CA PHE A 27 -33.08 6.59 -7.72
C PHE A 27 -34.12 7.68 -7.43
N PHE A 28 -34.25 8.09 -6.18
CA PHE A 28 -35.16 9.19 -5.83
C PHE A 28 -34.76 10.52 -6.50
N ASN A 29 -33.46 10.78 -6.65
CA ASN A 29 -32.98 11.93 -7.40
C ASN A 29 -33.49 11.92 -8.85
N ALA A 30 -33.41 10.77 -9.52
CA ALA A 30 -33.94 10.59 -10.87
C ALA A 30 -35.46 10.84 -10.94
N VAL A 31 -36.22 10.38 -9.92
CA VAL A 31 -37.67 10.63 -9.83
C VAL A 31 -37.98 12.12 -9.63
N PHE A 32 -37.20 12.82 -8.80
CA PHE A 32 -37.40 14.27 -8.63
C PHE A 32 -37.14 15.07 -9.90
N HIS A 33 -36.19 14.65 -10.76
CA HIS A 33 -36.01 15.27 -12.08
C HIS A 33 -37.23 15.10 -13.02
N MET A 34 -38.11 14.10 -12.79
CA MET A 34 -39.36 13.98 -13.56
C MET A 34 -40.32 15.10 -13.30
N PHE A 35 -40.34 15.72 -12.11
CA PHE A 35 -41.19 16.86 -11.82
C PHE A 35 -40.81 18.11 -12.63
N GLU A 36 -39.54 18.29 -12.99
CA GLU A 36 -39.11 19.34 -13.92
C GLU A 36 -39.75 19.15 -15.31
N ILE A 37 -39.71 17.91 -15.81
CA ILE A 37 -40.32 17.55 -17.10
C ILE A 37 -41.84 17.75 -17.05
N ALA A 38 -42.45 17.33 -15.94
CA ALA A 38 -43.89 17.52 -15.73
C ALA A 38 -44.27 19.02 -15.69
N ALA A 39 -43.45 19.87 -15.08
CA ALA A 39 -43.68 21.33 -15.05
C ALA A 39 -43.59 21.95 -16.46
N ILE A 40 -42.59 21.53 -17.27
CA ILE A 40 -42.44 21.96 -18.66
C ILE A 40 -43.66 21.55 -19.48
N TYR A 41 -44.07 20.27 -19.38
CA TYR A 41 -45.23 19.74 -20.10
C TYR A 41 -46.53 20.46 -19.72
N TYR A 42 -46.75 20.69 -18.43
CA TYR A 42 -47.90 21.44 -17.92
C TYR A 42 -47.94 22.86 -18.45
N THR A 43 -46.77 23.54 -18.49
CA THR A 43 -46.68 24.89 -19.05
C THR A 43 -46.97 24.92 -20.55
N ILE A 44 -46.47 23.96 -21.33
CA ILE A 44 -46.76 23.85 -22.77
C ILE A 44 -48.26 23.65 -23.01
N LEU A 45 -48.90 22.74 -22.28
CA LEU A 45 -50.34 22.51 -22.38
C LEU A 45 -51.15 23.77 -22.09
N ALA A 46 -50.81 24.46 -21.00
CA ALA A 46 -51.52 25.68 -20.60
C ALA A 46 -51.38 26.80 -21.63
N LEU A 47 -50.21 26.94 -22.25
CA LEU A 47 -49.95 27.91 -23.32
C LEU A 47 -50.76 27.60 -24.58
N LEU A 48 -50.85 26.35 -24.98
CA LEU A 48 -51.59 25.93 -26.16
C LEU A 48 -53.11 25.98 -25.99
N ASP A 49 -53.60 25.70 -24.77
CA ASP A 49 -55.00 25.81 -24.37
C ASP A 49 -55.47 27.25 -24.13
N GLY A 50 -54.59 28.25 -24.18
CA GLY A 50 -54.90 29.63 -23.88
C GLY A 50 -55.24 29.93 -22.39
N LYS A 51 -54.97 28.96 -21.48
CA LYS A 51 -55.21 29.09 -20.04
C LYS A 51 -54.02 29.72 -19.32
N THR A 52 -53.60 30.90 -19.77
CA THR A 52 -52.43 31.62 -19.23
C THR A 52 -52.85 32.52 -18.07
N GLY A 53 -52.97 31.93 -16.87
CA GLY A 53 -53.30 32.66 -15.64
C GLY A 53 -52.21 32.56 -14.57
N HIS A 54 -52.27 33.45 -13.55
CA HIS A 54 -51.36 33.39 -12.40
C HIS A 54 -51.38 32.03 -11.70
N ALA A 55 -52.53 31.35 -11.65
CA ALA A 55 -52.66 30.01 -11.05
C ALA A 55 -51.79 28.98 -11.76
N THR A 56 -51.73 28.99 -13.09
CA THR A 56 -50.88 28.05 -13.89
C THR A 56 -49.40 28.29 -13.62
N ALA A 57 -49.00 29.57 -13.52
CA ALA A 57 -47.61 29.90 -13.18
C ALA A 57 -47.22 29.41 -11.78
N TRP A 58 -48.11 29.57 -10.79
CA TRP A 58 -47.85 29.05 -9.43
C TRP A 58 -47.80 27.53 -9.34
N GLN A 59 -48.63 26.83 -10.11
CA GLN A 59 -48.58 25.35 -10.17
C GLN A 59 -47.30 24.85 -10.83
N ALA A 60 -46.87 25.45 -11.95
CA ALA A 60 -45.60 25.14 -12.57
C ALA A 60 -44.40 25.43 -11.63
N LEU A 61 -44.43 26.59 -10.94
CA LEU A 61 -43.42 26.94 -9.94
C LEU A 61 -43.41 25.94 -8.78
N GLY A 62 -44.55 25.45 -8.33
CA GLY A 62 -44.66 24.43 -7.27
C GLY A 62 -43.99 23.12 -7.68
N LEU A 63 -44.24 22.64 -8.91
CA LEU A 63 -43.59 21.45 -9.45
C LEU A 63 -42.07 21.60 -9.58
N LEU A 64 -41.62 22.77 -10.06
CA LEU A 64 -40.16 23.07 -10.13
C LEU A 64 -39.54 23.18 -8.76
N ALA A 65 -40.20 23.78 -7.79
CA ALA A 65 -39.70 23.86 -6.42
C ALA A 65 -39.54 22.47 -5.79
N VAL A 66 -40.52 21.57 -5.98
CA VAL A 66 -40.44 20.18 -5.53
C VAL A 66 -39.26 19.44 -6.21
N SER A 67 -39.11 19.65 -7.54
CA SER A 67 -37.97 19.06 -8.28
C SER A 67 -36.65 19.54 -7.73
N ILE A 68 -36.44 20.83 -7.62
CA ILE A 68 -35.16 21.42 -7.18
C ILE A 68 -34.83 21.02 -5.74
N LEU A 69 -35.80 21.19 -4.82
CA LEU A 69 -35.54 20.83 -3.42
C LEU A 69 -35.33 19.34 -3.22
N GLY A 70 -36.15 18.49 -3.85
CA GLY A 70 -36.04 17.06 -3.79
C GLY A 70 -34.74 16.55 -4.41
N SER A 71 -34.37 17.04 -5.59
CA SER A 71 -33.10 16.65 -6.25
C SER A 71 -31.87 17.14 -5.46
N ALA A 72 -31.90 18.36 -4.90
CA ALA A 72 -30.80 18.88 -4.09
C ALA A 72 -30.58 18.05 -2.83
N VAL A 73 -31.64 17.70 -2.09
CA VAL A 73 -31.55 16.88 -0.87
C VAL A 73 -31.06 15.48 -1.18
N THR A 74 -31.66 14.83 -2.18
CA THR A 74 -31.29 13.45 -2.54
C THR A 74 -29.89 13.36 -3.11
N LYS A 75 -29.46 14.34 -3.92
CA LYS A 75 -28.10 14.43 -4.47
C LYS A 75 -27.07 14.65 -3.36
N TYR A 76 -27.34 15.59 -2.43
CA TYR A 76 -26.49 15.82 -1.27
C TYR A 76 -26.29 14.54 -0.46
N PHE A 77 -27.40 13.85 -0.14
CA PHE A 77 -27.35 12.62 0.65
C PHE A 77 -26.62 11.50 -0.08
N SER A 78 -26.88 11.32 -1.37
CA SER A 78 -26.20 10.33 -2.20
C SER A 78 -24.69 10.58 -2.25
N GLN A 79 -24.29 11.82 -2.52
CA GLN A 79 -22.88 12.19 -2.65
C GLN A 79 -22.14 12.02 -1.31
N LEU A 80 -22.76 12.42 -0.19
CA LEU A 80 -22.16 12.24 1.13
C LEU A 80 -21.89 10.76 1.46
N GLN A 81 -22.86 9.87 1.19
CA GLN A 81 -22.72 8.44 1.45
C GLN A 81 -21.66 7.78 0.57
N GLN A 82 -21.52 8.21 -0.68
CA GLN A 82 -20.52 7.69 -1.61
C GLN A 82 -19.12 8.15 -1.25
N THR A 83 -18.96 9.43 -0.92
CA THR A 83 -17.68 9.98 -0.47
C THR A 83 -17.22 9.28 0.80
N HIS A 84 -18.12 9.13 1.77
CA HIS A 84 -17.83 8.36 3.00
C HIS A 84 -17.36 6.94 2.67
N ALA A 85 -18.10 6.23 1.81
CA ALA A 85 -17.72 4.87 1.42
C ALA A 85 -16.34 4.82 0.74
N GLY A 86 -16.00 5.76 -0.16
CA GLY A 86 -14.71 5.83 -0.82
C GLY A 86 -13.54 5.99 0.16
N TYR A 87 -13.65 6.97 1.05
CA TYR A 87 -12.62 7.23 2.06
C TYR A 87 -12.41 6.04 3.01
N PHE A 88 -13.49 5.47 3.52
CA PHE A 88 -13.38 4.34 4.48
C PHE A 88 -12.92 3.04 3.81
N MET A 89 -13.32 2.76 2.58
CA MET A 89 -12.80 1.62 1.82
C MET A 89 -11.27 1.67 1.69
N ALA A 90 -10.73 2.83 1.29
CA ALA A 90 -9.29 3.02 1.15
C ALA A 90 -8.57 2.96 2.50
N ALA A 91 -9.11 3.62 3.54
CA ALA A 91 -8.55 3.61 4.88
C ALA A 91 -8.50 2.19 5.48
N ASN A 92 -9.60 1.43 5.38
CA ASN A 92 -9.67 0.06 5.87
C ASN A 92 -8.67 -0.86 5.15
N LYS A 93 -8.51 -0.68 3.84
CA LYS A 93 -7.51 -1.46 3.08
C LYS A 93 -6.08 -1.09 3.48
N ARG A 94 -5.76 0.20 3.70
CA ARG A 94 -4.43 0.64 4.23
C ARG A 94 -4.14 -0.02 5.58
N VAL A 95 -5.12 -0.03 6.49
CA VAL A 95 -4.98 -0.68 7.79
C VAL A 95 -4.76 -2.19 7.64
N ALA A 96 -5.53 -2.84 6.78
CA ALA A 96 -5.39 -4.28 6.52
C ALA A 96 -4.00 -4.63 5.96
N ILE A 97 -3.49 -3.83 4.99
CA ILE A 97 -2.13 -3.99 4.45
C ILE A 97 -1.10 -3.82 5.58
N GLY A 98 -1.22 -2.77 6.41
CA GLY A 98 -0.32 -2.52 7.54
C GLY A 98 -0.32 -3.66 8.57
N GLN A 99 -1.47 -4.27 8.84
CA GLN A 99 -1.56 -5.44 9.72
C GLN A 99 -0.89 -6.68 9.10
N ARG A 100 -1.09 -6.92 7.80
CA ARG A 100 -0.46 -8.04 7.08
C ARG A 100 1.06 -7.92 7.04
N MET A 101 1.60 -6.71 6.86
CA MET A 101 3.05 -6.48 6.83
C MET A 101 3.77 -7.01 8.06
N LYS A 102 3.11 -7.11 9.22
CA LYS A 102 3.70 -7.64 10.45
C LYS A 102 4.03 -9.13 10.38
N SER A 103 3.30 -9.89 9.56
CA SER A 103 3.46 -11.35 9.39
C SER A 103 4.16 -11.75 8.10
N VAL A 104 4.62 -10.78 7.30
CA VAL A 104 5.36 -11.03 6.05
C VAL A 104 6.83 -11.31 6.36
N PRO A 105 7.48 -12.33 5.76
CA PRO A 105 8.91 -12.55 5.90
C PRO A 105 9.73 -11.33 5.47
N MET A 106 10.81 -11.03 6.20
CA MET A 106 11.64 -9.84 5.91
C MET A 106 12.24 -9.84 4.49
N GLY A 107 12.42 -11.00 3.85
CA GLY A 107 12.88 -11.10 2.47
C GLY A 107 11.94 -10.50 1.42
N TYR A 108 10.69 -10.33 1.77
CA TYR A 108 9.72 -9.64 0.92
C TYR A 108 10.01 -8.14 0.81
N PHE A 109 10.58 -7.53 1.85
CA PHE A 109 10.89 -6.10 1.89
C PHE A 109 12.22 -5.82 1.18
N ASN A 110 12.24 -5.99 -0.13
CA ASN A 110 13.32 -5.56 -1.01
C ASN A 110 12.95 -4.23 -1.70
N ASP A 111 13.90 -3.62 -2.41
CA ASP A 111 13.68 -2.31 -3.02
C ASP A 111 12.48 -2.29 -3.98
N ASN A 112 12.23 -3.38 -4.71
CA ASN A 112 11.11 -3.48 -5.64
C ASN A 112 9.77 -3.58 -4.91
N SER A 113 9.66 -4.47 -3.93
CA SER A 113 8.41 -4.65 -3.16
C SER A 113 8.10 -3.44 -2.28
N LEU A 114 9.11 -2.75 -1.75
CA LEU A 114 8.92 -1.52 -0.98
C LEU A 114 8.34 -0.40 -1.86
N GLY A 115 8.86 -0.24 -3.08
CA GLY A 115 8.33 0.70 -4.07
C GLY A 115 6.89 0.38 -4.46
N GLU A 116 6.58 -0.90 -4.70
CA GLU A 116 5.24 -1.38 -5.03
C GLU A 116 4.26 -1.13 -3.87
N LEU A 117 4.58 -1.54 -2.65
CA LEU A 117 3.76 -1.32 -1.46
C LEU A 117 3.49 0.17 -1.21
N THR A 118 4.53 1.01 -1.35
CA THR A 118 4.37 2.45 -1.23
C THR A 118 3.41 2.97 -2.30
N GLY A 119 3.56 2.54 -3.54
CA GLY A 119 2.68 2.89 -4.66
C GLY A 119 1.23 2.48 -4.41
N VAL A 120 1.01 1.26 -3.87
CA VAL A 120 -0.33 0.79 -3.50
C VAL A 120 -0.93 1.61 -2.37
N CYS A 121 -0.22 1.82 -1.27
CA CYS A 121 -0.73 2.54 -0.10
C CYS A 121 -0.98 4.02 -0.35
N THR A 122 -0.26 4.64 -1.30
CA THR A 122 -0.41 6.04 -1.67
C THR A 122 -1.26 6.19 -2.94
N THR A 123 -0.67 6.04 -4.11
CA THR A 123 -1.28 6.38 -5.40
C THR A 123 -2.48 5.50 -5.77
N VAL A 124 -2.36 4.18 -5.59
CA VAL A 124 -3.42 3.24 -5.98
C VAL A 124 -4.65 3.42 -5.10
N LEU A 125 -4.47 3.43 -3.79
CA LEU A 125 -5.58 3.62 -2.85
C LEU A 125 -6.11 5.05 -2.84
N ASP A 126 -5.31 6.07 -3.16
CA ASP A 126 -5.79 7.45 -3.36
C ASP A 126 -6.73 7.55 -4.57
N ASN A 127 -6.43 6.86 -5.66
CA ASN A 127 -7.34 6.74 -6.79
C ASN A 127 -8.65 6.02 -6.41
N VAL A 128 -8.62 4.99 -5.57
CA VAL A 128 -9.84 4.35 -5.05
C VAL A 128 -10.62 5.32 -4.18
N GLU A 129 -9.96 6.08 -3.31
CA GLU A 129 -10.54 7.05 -2.39
C GLU A 129 -11.27 8.19 -3.12
N THR A 130 -10.64 8.74 -4.17
CA THR A 130 -11.13 9.93 -4.87
C THR A 130 -12.00 9.60 -6.09
N VAL A 131 -11.59 8.63 -6.91
CA VAL A 131 -12.23 8.31 -8.18
C VAL A 131 -13.43 7.38 -8.01
N ALA A 132 -13.40 6.42 -7.05
CA ALA A 132 -14.51 5.48 -6.88
C ALA A 132 -15.83 6.17 -6.51
N PRO A 133 -15.90 7.14 -5.57
CA PRO A 133 -17.11 7.90 -5.30
C PRO A 133 -17.62 8.66 -6.53
N MET A 134 -16.71 9.31 -7.26
CA MET A 134 -17.07 10.08 -8.46
C MET A 134 -17.66 9.19 -9.55
N VAL A 135 -17.08 7.99 -9.77
CA VAL A 135 -17.60 7.00 -10.72
C VAL A 135 -18.98 6.51 -10.31
N LEU A 136 -19.15 6.16 -9.04
CA LEU A 136 -20.43 5.69 -8.52
C LEU A 136 -21.52 6.76 -8.68
N VAL A 137 -21.23 8.05 -8.37
CA VAL A 137 -22.17 9.16 -8.56
C VAL A 137 -22.52 9.36 -10.03
N THR A 138 -21.51 9.47 -10.88
CA THR A 138 -21.72 9.84 -12.29
C THR A 138 -22.33 8.69 -13.09
N MET A 139 -21.82 7.49 -12.89
CA MET A 139 -22.24 6.32 -13.68
C MET A 139 -23.59 5.78 -13.19
N LEU A 140 -23.71 5.45 -11.88
CA LEU A 140 -24.97 4.91 -11.36
C LEU A 140 -26.09 5.93 -11.43
N GLY A 141 -25.81 7.20 -11.09
CA GLY A 141 -26.77 8.28 -11.22
C GLY A 141 -27.21 8.47 -12.67
N GLY A 142 -26.25 8.51 -13.61
CA GLY A 142 -26.52 8.60 -15.04
C GLY A 142 -27.34 7.42 -15.59
N MET A 143 -26.99 6.19 -15.19
CA MET A 143 -27.74 4.98 -15.60
C MET A 143 -29.16 4.96 -15.03
N LEU A 144 -29.35 5.31 -13.76
CA LEU A 144 -30.67 5.39 -13.14
C LEU A 144 -31.52 6.49 -13.77
N ASN A 145 -30.95 7.67 -14.02
CA ASN A 145 -31.61 8.73 -14.74
C ASN A 145 -32.03 8.28 -16.14
N ALA A 146 -31.10 7.70 -16.95
CA ALA A 146 -31.40 7.20 -18.28
C ALA A 146 -32.51 6.15 -18.26
N LEU A 147 -32.50 5.22 -17.30
CA LEU A 147 -33.54 4.21 -17.13
C LEU A 147 -34.90 4.83 -16.83
N VAL A 148 -34.97 5.73 -15.82
CA VAL A 148 -36.22 6.38 -15.41
C VAL A 148 -36.78 7.23 -16.53
N PHE A 149 -35.93 8.00 -17.26
CA PHE A 149 -36.35 8.77 -18.44
C PHE A 149 -36.88 7.86 -19.55
N THR A 150 -36.19 6.75 -19.86
CA THR A 150 -36.63 5.81 -20.90
C THR A 150 -37.97 5.18 -20.56
N VAL A 151 -38.17 4.76 -19.31
CA VAL A 151 -39.46 4.23 -18.82
C VAL A 151 -40.56 5.28 -18.91
N MET A 152 -40.28 6.52 -18.51
CA MET A 152 -41.23 7.61 -18.61
C MET A 152 -41.63 7.88 -20.07
N ILE A 153 -40.68 7.89 -21.01
CA ILE A 153 -40.99 8.09 -22.44
C ILE A 153 -41.81 6.93 -22.98
N LEU A 154 -41.54 5.67 -22.58
CA LEU A 154 -42.33 4.51 -22.95
C LEU A 154 -43.79 4.60 -22.46
N ILE A 155 -44.01 5.13 -21.26
CA ILE A 155 -45.36 5.37 -20.72
C ILE A 155 -46.03 6.51 -21.44
N PHE A 156 -45.28 7.57 -21.80
CA PHE A 156 -45.80 8.75 -22.50
C PHE A 156 -46.22 8.45 -23.94
N ASP A 157 -45.35 7.85 -24.74
CA ASP A 157 -45.66 7.26 -26.08
C ASP A 157 -44.70 6.08 -26.35
N TRP A 158 -45.24 4.85 -26.37
CA TRP A 158 -44.44 3.64 -26.52
C TRP A 158 -43.66 3.60 -27.87
N ARG A 159 -44.16 4.24 -28.94
CA ARG A 159 -43.53 4.30 -30.27
C ARG A 159 -42.23 5.12 -30.20
N ILE A 160 -42.28 6.25 -29.51
CA ILE A 160 -41.10 7.07 -29.28
C ILE A 160 -40.13 6.36 -28.33
N GLY A 161 -40.66 5.73 -27.28
CA GLY A 161 -39.84 4.95 -26.33
C GLY A 161 -39.05 3.83 -26.99
N LEU A 162 -39.61 3.17 -28.00
CA LEU A 162 -38.88 2.14 -28.78
C LEU A 162 -37.68 2.72 -29.56
N ILE A 163 -37.76 3.96 -30.03
CA ILE A 163 -36.63 4.64 -30.71
C ILE A 163 -35.50 4.86 -29.69
N VAL A 164 -35.85 5.31 -28.48
CA VAL A 164 -34.86 5.52 -27.40
C VAL A 164 -34.20 4.19 -27.00
N VAL A 165 -34.98 3.12 -26.83
CA VAL A 165 -34.46 1.78 -26.51
C VAL A 165 -33.53 1.27 -27.63
N ALA A 166 -33.90 1.43 -28.88
CA ALA A 166 -33.09 1.01 -30.02
C ALA A 166 -31.75 1.79 -30.10
N ALA A 167 -31.80 3.12 -29.94
CA ALA A 167 -30.61 3.97 -29.90
C ALA A 167 -29.69 3.60 -28.73
N THR A 168 -30.27 3.36 -27.53
CA THR A 168 -29.52 2.90 -26.37
C THR A 168 -28.88 1.54 -26.59
N ALA A 169 -29.57 0.60 -27.22
CA ALA A 169 -29.02 -0.72 -27.54
C ALA A 169 -27.83 -0.63 -28.51
N VAL A 170 -27.91 0.21 -29.56
CA VAL A 170 -26.79 0.49 -30.46
C VAL A 170 -25.61 1.11 -29.71
N TYR A 171 -25.86 2.10 -28.84
CA TYR A 171 -24.85 2.72 -28.00
C TYR A 171 -24.13 1.68 -27.10
N LEU A 172 -24.88 0.82 -26.41
CA LEU A 172 -24.32 -0.22 -25.55
C LEU A 172 -23.54 -1.27 -26.36
N PHE A 173 -23.98 -1.59 -27.57
CA PHE A 173 -23.23 -2.50 -28.44
C PHE A 173 -21.87 -1.91 -28.85
N ILE A 174 -21.83 -0.64 -29.25
CA ILE A 174 -20.57 0.08 -29.56
C ILE A 174 -19.67 0.13 -28.33
N THR A 175 -20.24 0.40 -27.15
CA THR A 175 -19.52 0.43 -25.88
C THR A 175 -18.90 -0.93 -25.56
N SER A 176 -19.65 -2.02 -25.72
CA SER A 176 -19.16 -3.38 -25.48
C SER A 176 -18.01 -3.76 -26.41
N ALA A 177 -18.10 -3.39 -27.70
CA ALA A 177 -17.02 -3.60 -28.67
C ALA A 177 -15.75 -2.81 -28.32
N MET A 178 -15.92 -1.57 -27.84
CA MET A 178 -14.81 -0.74 -27.33
C MET A 178 -14.16 -1.38 -26.09
N GLU A 179 -14.96 -1.89 -25.14
CA GLU A 179 -14.46 -2.54 -23.92
C GLU A 179 -13.62 -3.79 -24.22
N GLN A 180 -14.06 -4.64 -25.14
CA GLN A 180 -13.31 -5.84 -25.52
C GLN A 180 -11.92 -5.49 -26.08
N LYS A 181 -11.83 -4.48 -26.95
CA LYS A 181 -10.53 -4.01 -27.47
C LYS A 181 -9.67 -3.33 -26.41
N SER A 182 -10.27 -2.59 -25.50
CA SER A 182 -9.58 -1.96 -24.36
C SER A 182 -8.91 -2.99 -23.45
N ALA A 183 -9.63 -4.07 -23.13
CA ALA A 183 -9.10 -5.15 -22.29
C ALA A 183 -7.86 -5.82 -22.92
N ALA A 184 -7.83 -5.96 -24.24
CA ALA A 184 -6.69 -6.52 -24.96
C ALA A 184 -5.43 -5.63 -24.92
N LEU A 185 -5.60 -4.30 -24.77
CA LEU A 185 -4.49 -3.34 -24.73
C LEU A 185 -4.02 -2.99 -23.32
N ALA A 186 -4.78 -3.34 -22.29
CA ALA A 186 -4.45 -3.06 -20.90
C ALA A 186 -3.04 -3.57 -20.47
N PRO A 187 -2.60 -4.81 -20.82
CA PRO A 187 -1.27 -5.30 -20.48
C PRO A 187 -0.14 -4.47 -21.12
N HIS A 188 -0.35 -3.99 -22.36
CA HIS A 188 0.62 -3.14 -23.05
C HIS A 188 0.78 -1.78 -22.36
N ARG A 189 -0.31 -1.19 -21.92
CA ARG A 189 -0.31 0.06 -21.16
C ARG A 189 0.44 -0.11 -19.85
N GLN A 190 0.10 -1.12 -19.07
CA GLN A 190 0.74 -1.40 -17.78
C GLN A 190 2.25 -1.63 -17.94
N LYS A 191 2.67 -2.39 -18.95
CA LYS A 191 4.09 -2.62 -19.26
C LYS A 191 4.82 -1.33 -19.64
N SER A 192 4.13 -0.43 -20.35
CA SER A 192 4.68 0.86 -20.76
C SER A 192 4.86 1.80 -19.55
N GLU A 193 3.88 1.85 -18.66
CA GLU A 193 3.93 2.63 -17.42
C GLU A 193 5.02 2.10 -16.47
N ALA A 194 5.12 0.77 -16.28
CA ALA A 194 6.16 0.15 -15.46
C ALA A 194 7.57 0.47 -15.96
N LYS A 195 7.82 0.36 -17.28
CA LYS A 195 9.13 0.75 -17.86
C LYS A 195 9.48 2.21 -17.65
N LEU A 196 8.50 3.11 -17.71
CA LEU A 196 8.73 4.53 -17.45
C LEU A 196 9.10 4.76 -15.99
N VAL A 197 8.38 4.13 -15.05
CA VAL A 197 8.69 4.24 -13.61
C VAL A 197 10.09 3.71 -13.31
N GLU A 198 10.45 2.54 -13.86
CA GLU A 198 11.78 1.94 -13.71
C GLU A 198 12.89 2.88 -14.21
N ALA A 199 12.74 3.45 -15.42
CA ALA A 199 13.72 4.37 -15.99
C ALA A 199 13.85 5.68 -15.18
N VAL A 200 12.73 6.20 -14.64
CA VAL A 200 12.75 7.39 -13.77
C VAL A 200 13.46 7.10 -12.46
N LEU A 201 13.17 5.97 -11.81
CA LEU A 201 13.82 5.58 -10.56
C LEU A 201 15.31 5.36 -10.74
N GLU A 202 15.74 4.65 -11.80
CA GLU A 202 17.15 4.46 -12.14
C GLU A 202 17.86 5.79 -12.31
N TYR A 203 17.26 6.73 -13.08
CA TYR A 203 17.82 8.04 -13.32
C TYR A 203 17.97 8.87 -12.03
N VAL A 204 16.96 8.86 -11.15
CA VAL A 204 16.98 9.59 -9.88
C VAL A 204 17.99 8.98 -8.90
N GLN A 205 18.03 7.66 -8.77
CA GLN A 205 19.01 6.96 -7.91
C GLN A 205 20.45 7.16 -8.42
N GLY A 206 20.63 7.17 -9.73
CA GLY A 206 21.93 7.42 -10.39
C GLY A 206 22.32 8.89 -10.50
N MET A 207 21.53 9.85 -9.98
CA MET A 207 21.73 11.29 -10.21
C MET A 207 23.11 11.81 -9.74
N SER A 208 23.65 11.25 -8.67
CA SER A 208 25.01 11.59 -8.19
C SER A 208 26.08 11.22 -9.22
N VAL A 209 25.92 10.08 -9.89
CA VAL A 209 26.81 9.60 -10.96
C VAL A 209 26.62 10.47 -12.22
N VAL A 210 25.37 10.72 -12.60
CA VAL A 210 25.02 11.57 -13.75
C VAL A 210 25.67 12.96 -13.59
N LYS A 211 25.57 13.57 -12.41
CA LYS A 211 26.17 14.88 -12.12
C LYS A 211 27.69 14.83 -12.03
N SER A 212 28.29 13.84 -11.37
CA SER A 212 29.74 13.76 -11.16
C SER A 212 30.51 13.49 -12.46
N PHE A 213 29.90 12.75 -13.39
CA PHE A 213 30.49 12.41 -14.69
C PHE A 213 29.96 13.24 -15.85
N ASN A 214 29.10 14.24 -15.58
CA ASN A 214 28.47 15.10 -16.59
C ASN A 214 27.86 14.29 -17.76
N LEU A 215 27.10 13.23 -17.42
CA LEU A 215 26.56 12.28 -18.40
C LEU A 215 25.34 12.85 -19.16
N THR A 216 25.44 14.12 -19.58
CA THR A 216 24.45 14.74 -20.48
C THR A 216 24.43 13.97 -21.81
N GLY A 217 23.27 13.38 -22.11
CA GLY A 217 23.00 12.65 -23.37
C GLY A 217 23.02 11.12 -23.29
N ARG A 218 23.78 10.44 -22.41
CA ARG A 218 23.73 8.98 -22.22
C ARG A 218 22.84 8.55 -21.06
N GLY A 219 22.89 9.27 -19.93
CA GLY A 219 21.97 9.02 -18.80
C GLY A 219 20.52 9.36 -19.12
N ASP A 220 20.29 10.35 -20.03
CA ASP A 220 18.97 10.76 -20.48
C ASP A 220 18.35 9.82 -21.53
N ARG A 221 19.18 9.05 -22.25
CA ARG A 221 18.69 8.26 -23.39
C ARG A 221 17.69 7.18 -22.99
N THR A 222 17.98 6.43 -21.94
CA THR A 222 17.06 5.38 -21.44
C THR A 222 15.75 5.99 -20.99
N LEU A 223 15.80 7.10 -20.25
CA LEU A 223 14.63 7.84 -19.82
C LEU A 223 13.84 8.41 -20.99
N GLN A 224 14.51 9.02 -21.99
CA GLN A 224 13.86 9.55 -23.19
C GLN A 224 13.19 8.43 -24.00
N GLU A 225 13.86 7.30 -24.21
CA GLU A 225 13.29 6.13 -24.91
C GLU A 225 12.06 5.59 -24.18
N ALA A 226 12.09 5.53 -22.84
CA ALA A 226 10.94 5.11 -22.03
C ALA A 226 9.77 6.10 -22.11
N LEU A 227 10.05 7.41 -22.09
CA LEU A 227 9.07 8.49 -22.27
C LEU A 227 8.42 8.44 -23.66
N GLU A 228 9.23 8.29 -24.72
CA GLU A 228 8.72 8.18 -26.08
C GLU A 228 7.86 6.91 -26.26
N TYR A 229 8.30 5.78 -25.71
CA TYR A 229 7.56 4.53 -25.77
C TYR A 229 6.20 4.66 -25.05
N ASN A 230 6.17 5.29 -23.87
CA ASN A 230 4.95 5.54 -23.12
C ASN A 230 4.01 6.49 -23.87
N CYS A 231 4.54 7.59 -24.42
CA CYS A 231 3.77 8.54 -25.22
C CYS A 231 3.15 7.87 -26.45
N ARG A 232 3.94 7.10 -27.22
CA ARG A 232 3.44 6.37 -28.40
C ARG A 232 2.39 5.33 -28.03
N SER A 233 2.58 4.62 -26.91
CA SER A 233 1.60 3.64 -26.38
C SER A 233 0.27 4.32 -26.06
N ASN A 234 0.29 5.43 -25.34
CA ASN A 234 -0.92 6.18 -24.98
C ASN A 234 -1.62 6.77 -26.24
N LEU A 235 -0.86 7.34 -27.17
CA LEU A 235 -1.41 7.85 -28.43
C LEU A 235 -2.07 6.74 -29.28
N ASN A 236 -1.52 5.55 -29.30
CA ASN A 236 -2.10 4.41 -30.02
C ASN A 236 -3.42 3.96 -29.38
N ILE A 237 -3.50 4.00 -28.04
CA ILE A 237 -4.73 3.71 -27.30
C ILE A 237 -5.79 4.77 -27.62
N GLU A 238 -5.45 6.05 -27.59
CA GLU A 238 -6.38 7.15 -27.92
C GLU A 238 -6.87 7.05 -29.38
N LYS A 239 -5.97 6.79 -30.33
CA LYS A 239 -6.34 6.55 -31.73
C LYS A 239 -7.32 5.38 -31.90
N MET A 240 -7.23 4.38 -31.04
CA MET A 240 -8.15 3.24 -31.06
C MET A 240 -9.51 3.61 -30.44
N PHE A 241 -9.54 4.41 -29.37
CA PHE A 241 -10.78 4.80 -28.70
C PHE A 241 -11.58 5.86 -29.45
N THR A 242 -10.93 6.85 -30.05
CA THR A 242 -11.57 7.98 -30.72
C THR A 242 -12.68 7.57 -31.71
N PRO A 243 -12.50 6.58 -32.62
CA PRO A 243 -13.56 6.21 -33.56
C PRO A 243 -14.79 5.59 -32.87
N TYR A 244 -14.62 4.87 -31.75
CA TYR A 244 -15.74 4.34 -30.98
C TYR A 244 -16.50 5.45 -30.25
N ILE A 245 -15.80 6.41 -29.65
CA ILE A 245 -16.43 7.58 -29.00
C ILE A 245 -17.21 8.40 -30.01
N MET A 246 -16.64 8.61 -31.19
CA MET A 246 -17.35 9.29 -32.30
C MET A 246 -18.59 8.49 -32.74
N ALA A 247 -18.46 7.17 -32.91
CA ALA A 247 -19.59 6.32 -33.29
C ALA A 247 -20.70 6.32 -32.21
N GLN A 248 -20.35 6.29 -30.94
CA GLN A 248 -21.29 6.43 -29.82
C GLN A 248 -22.04 7.77 -29.90
N GLY A 249 -21.30 8.88 -30.08
CA GLY A 249 -21.90 10.22 -30.22
C GLY A 249 -22.86 10.30 -31.43
N ILE A 250 -22.44 9.79 -32.58
CA ILE A 250 -23.26 9.74 -33.81
C ILE A 250 -24.52 8.90 -33.59
N ALA A 251 -24.42 7.74 -32.93
CA ALA A 251 -25.57 6.87 -32.69
C ALA A 251 -26.63 7.58 -31.81
N LEU A 252 -26.20 8.27 -30.75
CA LEU A 252 -27.12 9.04 -29.89
C LEU A 252 -27.72 10.26 -30.60
N GLN A 253 -26.94 10.97 -31.43
CA GLN A 253 -27.44 12.09 -32.21
C GLN A 253 -28.46 11.62 -33.28
N LEU A 254 -28.19 10.50 -33.97
CA LEU A 254 -29.13 9.89 -34.90
C LEU A 254 -30.43 9.46 -34.19
N GLY A 255 -30.32 8.92 -32.95
CA GLY A 255 -31.47 8.62 -32.10
C GLY A 255 -32.30 9.87 -31.80
N SER A 256 -31.64 11.00 -31.43
CA SER A 256 -32.30 12.28 -31.19
C SER A 256 -33.02 12.80 -32.43
N VAL A 257 -32.37 12.78 -33.59
CA VAL A 257 -32.98 13.20 -34.88
C VAL A 257 -34.15 12.29 -35.26
N ALA A 258 -34.00 10.96 -35.11
CA ALA A 258 -35.09 10.03 -35.38
C ALA A 258 -36.30 10.27 -34.49
N MET A 259 -36.08 10.58 -33.19
CA MET A 259 -37.12 10.89 -32.23
C MET A 259 -37.86 12.19 -32.62
N MET A 260 -37.11 13.23 -33.04
CA MET A 260 -37.71 14.49 -33.52
C MET A 260 -38.52 14.30 -34.80
N LEU A 261 -37.96 13.59 -35.79
CA LEU A 261 -38.66 13.32 -37.04
C LEU A 261 -39.92 12.47 -36.83
N ALA A 262 -39.87 11.47 -35.96
CA ALA A 262 -41.05 10.69 -35.59
C ALA A 262 -42.11 11.52 -34.91
N ALA A 263 -41.74 12.47 -34.00
CA ALA A 263 -42.70 13.39 -33.37
C ALA A 263 -43.41 14.29 -34.37
N VAL A 264 -42.66 14.85 -35.34
CA VAL A 264 -43.24 15.65 -36.44
C VAL A 264 -44.15 14.83 -37.34
N TRP A 265 -43.69 13.62 -37.70
CA TRP A 265 -44.50 12.69 -38.52
C TRP A 265 -45.83 12.31 -37.86
N PHE A 266 -45.80 11.93 -36.55
CA PHE A 266 -47.00 11.55 -35.81
C PHE A 266 -47.93 12.74 -35.59
N TYR A 267 -47.41 13.96 -35.45
CA TYR A 267 -48.20 15.17 -35.42
C TYR A 267 -48.91 15.45 -36.75
N LEU A 268 -48.18 15.41 -37.87
CA LEU A 268 -48.72 15.62 -39.21
C LEU A 268 -49.73 14.55 -39.63
N SER A 269 -49.57 13.31 -39.16
CA SER A 269 -50.49 12.21 -39.35
C SER A 269 -51.74 12.27 -38.46
N GLY A 270 -51.85 13.27 -37.57
CA GLY A 270 -52.97 13.44 -36.67
C GLY A 270 -53.02 12.44 -35.50
N THR A 271 -51.95 11.61 -35.31
CA THR A 271 -51.90 10.60 -34.25
C THR A 271 -51.30 11.12 -32.95
N MET A 272 -50.75 12.34 -32.93
CA MET A 272 -50.16 13.01 -31.78
C MET A 272 -50.59 14.46 -31.72
N ILE A 273 -50.93 14.99 -30.53
CA ILE A 273 -51.23 16.39 -30.32
C ILE A 273 -49.96 17.23 -30.32
N LEU A 274 -50.07 18.53 -30.67
CA LEU A 274 -48.94 19.46 -30.75
C LEU A 274 -48.14 19.53 -29.45
N ALA A 275 -48.80 19.55 -28.28
CA ALA A 275 -48.16 19.57 -26.98
C ALA A 275 -47.22 18.38 -26.75
N ASN A 276 -47.70 17.18 -27.15
CA ASN A 276 -46.89 15.95 -27.04
C ASN A 276 -45.70 16.00 -27.98
N ALA A 277 -45.89 16.46 -29.22
CA ALA A 277 -44.81 16.56 -30.19
C ALA A 277 -43.72 17.54 -29.73
N LEU A 278 -44.07 18.69 -29.20
CA LEU A 278 -43.14 19.66 -28.64
C LEU A 278 -42.38 19.06 -27.44
N MET A 279 -43.10 18.34 -26.56
CA MET A 279 -42.47 17.67 -25.43
C MET A 279 -41.46 16.60 -25.85
N VAL A 280 -41.79 15.77 -26.86
CA VAL A 280 -40.85 14.75 -27.41
C VAL A 280 -39.58 15.41 -27.95
N VAL A 281 -39.69 16.56 -28.64
CA VAL A 281 -38.54 17.33 -29.14
C VAL A 281 -37.63 17.75 -27.96
N ILE A 282 -38.21 18.28 -26.87
CA ILE A 282 -37.45 18.68 -25.68
C ILE A 282 -36.79 17.44 -25.03
N MET A 283 -37.56 16.37 -24.84
CA MET A 283 -37.05 15.12 -24.24
C MET A 283 -35.92 14.49 -25.05
N SER A 284 -35.87 14.65 -26.38
CA SER A 284 -34.84 14.10 -27.23
C SER A 284 -33.43 14.59 -26.88
N PHE A 285 -33.30 15.85 -26.45
CA PHE A 285 -32.03 16.40 -25.98
C PHE A 285 -31.68 15.93 -24.57
N LEU A 286 -32.65 15.78 -23.68
CA LEU A 286 -32.41 15.45 -22.28
C LEU A 286 -32.00 13.95 -22.12
N VAL A 287 -32.73 13.02 -22.74
CA VAL A 287 -32.51 11.58 -22.55
C VAL A 287 -31.14 11.13 -23.07
N PHE A 288 -30.77 11.60 -24.26
CA PHE A 288 -29.48 11.19 -24.85
C PHE A 288 -28.27 11.82 -24.15
N ALA A 289 -28.42 13.01 -23.56
CA ALA A 289 -27.41 13.61 -22.69
C ALA A 289 -27.17 12.77 -21.42
N GLN A 290 -28.21 12.21 -20.80
CA GLN A 290 -28.08 11.33 -19.64
C GLN A 290 -27.39 10.00 -20.01
N ILE A 291 -27.72 9.40 -21.16
CA ILE A 291 -27.08 8.18 -21.65
C ILE A 291 -25.58 8.42 -21.93
N SER A 292 -25.25 9.54 -22.57
CA SER A 292 -23.86 9.95 -22.81
C SER A 292 -23.07 10.15 -21.52
N SER A 293 -23.66 10.82 -20.52
CA SER A 293 -23.06 11.04 -19.19
C SER A 293 -22.78 9.71 -18.47
N ALA A 294 -23.71 8.74 -18.51
CA ALA A 294 -23.52 7.42 -17.96
C ALA A 294 -22.32 6.68 -18.61
N GLY A 295 -22.14 6.84 -19.92
CA GLY A 295 -21.06 6.23 -20.67
C GLY A 295 -19.67 6.81 -20.35
N SER A 296 -19.57 8.09 -20.09
CA SER A 296 -18.29 8.73 -19.71
C SER A 296 -17.73 8.20 -18.39
N GLY A 297 -18.58 7.76 -17.46
CA GLY A 297 -18.18 7.11 -16.21
C GLY A 297 -17.53 5.73 -16.39
N MET A 298 -17.74 5.06 -17.53
CA MET A 298 -17.20 3.71 -17.77
C MET A 298 -15.67 3.65 -17.88
N SER A 299 -15.03 4.67 -18.43
CA SER A 299 -13.57 4.74 -18.49
C SER A 299 -12.95 4.89 -17.10
N LEU A 300 -13.58 5.70 -16.25
CA LEU A 300 -13.17 5.88 -14.84
C LEU A 300 -13.41 4.61 -14.02
N LEU A 301 -14.50 3.89 -14.27
CA LEU A 301 -14.78 2.61 -13.62
C LEU A 301 -13.65 1.58 -13.85
N ARG A 302 -13.03 1.58 -15.02
CA ARG A 302 -11.88 0.70 -15.32
C ARG A 302 -10.65 1.07 -14.50
N ILE A 303 -10.37 2.36 -14.34
CA ILE A 303 -9.26 2.84 -13.48
C ILE A 303 -9.47 2.34 -12.05
N VAL A 304 -10.66 2.53 -11.50
CA VAL A 304 -10.99 2.07 -10.14
C VAL A 304 -10.86 0.55 -10.04
N SER A 305 -11.38 -0.19 -11.02
CA SER A 305 -11.29 -1.65 -11.03
C SER A 305 -9.85 -2.16 -11.08
N SER A 306 -9.00 -1.51 -11.89
CA SER A 306 -7.57 -1.83 -11.97
C SER A 306 -6.86 -1.51 -10.65
N CYS A 307 -7.15 -0.35 -10.05
CA CYS A 307 -6.60 0.02 -8.75
C CYS A 307 -7.02 -0.96 -7.64
N MET A 308 -8.29 -1.37 -7.62
CA MET A 308 -8.78 -2.35 -6.64
C MET A 308 -8.13 -3.73 -6.83
N ALA A 309 -8.00 -4.21 -8.08
CA ALA A 309 -7.32 -5.47 -8.37
C ALA A 309 -5.85 -5.44 -7.90
N HIS A 310 -5.14 -4.35 -8.18
CA HIS A 310 -3.77 -4.17 -7.73
C HIS A 310 -3.66 -4.07 -6.19
N ALA A 311 -4.61 -3.40 -5.53
CA ALA A 311 -4.67 -3.39 -4.07
C ALA A 311 -4.99 -4.78 -3.48
N ASP A 312 -5.77 -5.62 -4.18
CA ASP A 312 -6.07 -6.99 -3.75
C ASP A 312 -4.90 -7.96 -3.98
N GLU A 313 -3.96 -7.65 -4.90
CA GLU A 313 -2.71 -8.41 -5.05
C GLU A 313 -1.87 -8.40 -3.77
N THR A 314 -1.98 -7.33 -2.95
CA THR A 314 -1.35 -7.30 -1.62
C THR A 314 -1.91 -8.35 -0.66
N ASP A 315 -3.09 -8.91 -0.92
CA ASP A 315 -3.65 -10.00 -0.14
C ASP A 315 -2.94 -11.34 -0.40
N ALA A 316 -2.20 -11.45 -1.50
CA ALA A 316 -1.39 -12.61 -1.86
C ALA A 316 0.04 -12.56 -1.30
N MET A 317 0.40 -11.52 -0.52
CA MET A 317 1.71 -11.48 0.15
C MET A 317 1.95 -12.75 0.96
N PRO A 318 3.15 -13.35 0.86
CA PRO A 318 3.50 -14.51 1.67
C PRO A 318 3.41 -14.15 3.15
N GLN A 319 2.81 -15.02 3.94
CA GLN A 319 2.68 -14.82 5.38
C GLN A 319 3.37 -15.96 6.12
N LEU A 320 4.07 -15.62 7.20
CA LEU A 320 4.53 -16.61 8.17
C LEU A 320 3.31 -17.22 8.86
N ALA A 321 3.24 -18.54 8.91
CA ALA A 321 2.11 -19.23 9.52
C ALA A 321 2.04 -18.94 11.03
N GLU A 322 1.01 -18.28 11.49
CA GLU A 322 0.73 -18.05 12.92
C GLU A 322 -0.15 -19.18 13.47
N THR A 323 0.44 -20.37 13.58
CA THR A 323 -0.25 -21.54 14.17
C THR A 323 0.06 -21.70 15.66
N GLY A 324 0.96 -20.86 16.18
CA GLY A 324 1.52 -20.98 17.52
C GLY A 324 0.60 -20.55 18.64
N ARG A 325 0.88 -21.03 19.85
CA ARG A 325 0.29 -20.58 21.10
C ARG A 325 1.24 -19.61 21.77
N ALA A 326 0.72 -18.49 22.31
CA ALA A 326 1.52 -17.63 23.17
C ALA A 326 1.99 -18.44 24.38
N GLY A 327 3.30 -18.64 24.50
CA GLY A 327 3.92 -19.33 25.63
C GLY A 327 5.20 -18.61 26.03
N THR A 328 5.39 -18.34 27.30
CA THR A 328 6.70 -17.92 27.85
C THR A 328 7.50 -19.18 28.16
N PRO A 329 8.66 -19.38 27.52
CA PRO A 329 9.52 -20.51 27.82
C PRO A 329 10.09 -20.39 29.26
N ARG A 330 10.35 -21.53 29.88
CA ARG A 330 10.96 -21.58 31.22
C ARG A 330 12.47 -21.31 31.19
N GLU A 331 13.11 -21.60 30.05
CA GLU A 331 14.51 -21.40 29.76
C GLU A 331 14.65 -20.57 28.48
N HIS A 332 15.76 -19.86 28.34
CA HIS A 332 16.02 -19.01 27.19
C HIS A 332 17.21 -19.50 26.39
N SER A 333 17.40 -20.84 26.35
CA SER A 333 18.37 -21.52 25.48
C SER A 333 17.95 -21.40 24.01
N ILE A 334 18.93 -21.43 23.11
CA ILE A 334 18.70 -21.42 21.66
C ILE A 334 19.36 -22.66 21.07
N THR A 335 18.64 -23.41 20.24
CA THR A 335 19.19 -24.61 19.58
C THR A 335 18.86 -24.58 18.09
N PHE A 336 19.87 -24.81 17.28
CA PHE A 336 19.76 -25.14 15.85
C PHE A 336 19.97 -26.62 15.68
N ASP A 337 19.07 -27.29 15.02
CA ASP A 337 19.10 -28.71 14.79
C ASP A 337 18.96 -29.00 13.29
N HIS A 338 20.07 -29.35 12.64
CA HIS A 338 20.19 -29.66 11.22
C HIS A 338 19.58 -28.60 10.28
N VAL A 339 19.82 -27.32 10.57
CA VAL A 339 19.19 -26.19 9.86
C VAL A 339 19.90 -25.95 8.53
N SER A 340 19.10 -25.96 7.44
CA SER A 340 19.49 -25.45 6.13
C SER A 340 18.57 -24.31 5.70
N PHE A 341 19.13 -23.31 5.02
CA PHE A 341 18.41 -22.12 4.61
C PHE A 341 19.00 -21.48 3.36
N SER A 342 18.13 -21.00 2.46
CA SER A 342 18.48 -20.25 1.25
C SER A 342 17.69 -18.93 1.20
N TYR A 343 18.30 -17.88 0.68
CA TYR A 343 17.57 -16.75 0.17
C TYR A 343 17.26 -17.01 -1.30
N ASP A 344 15.99 -17.14 -1.63
CA ASP A 344 15.52 -17.59 -2.94
C ASP A 344 16.14 -18.94 -3.35
N GLN A 345 17.02 -18.96 -4.35
CA GLN A 345 17.73 -20.17 -4.81
C GLN A 345 19.19 -20.24 -4.35
N ARG A 346 19.65 -19.25 -3.57
CA ARG A 346 21.04 -19.17 -3.12
C ARG A 346 21.20 -19.79 -1.72
N PRO A 347 21.83 -20.96 -1.57
CA PRO A 347 22.05 -21.59 -0.27
C PRO A 347 23.01 -20.75 0.57
N ILE A 348 22.61 -20.46 1.81
CA ILE A 348 23.38 -19.65 2.78
C ILE A 348 23.83 -20.50 3.96
N LEU A 349 22.94 -21.33 4.52
CA LEU A 349 23.26 -22.25 5.62
C LEU A 349 23.06 -23.69 5.17
N ARG A 350 23.98 -24.57 5.59
CA ARG A 350 24.00 -25.97 5.19
C ARG A 350 24.22 -26.85 6.41
N ASP A 351 23.17 -27.52 6.84
CA ASP A 351 23.21 -28.51 7.93
C ASP A 351 23.86 -27.96 9.22
N VAL A 352 23.39 -26.79 9.68
CA VAL A 352 23.96 -26.10 10.84
C VAL A 352 23.32 -26.62 12.11
N SER A 353 24.13 -27.10 13.06
CA SER A 353 23.69 -27.58 14.37
C SER A 353 24.56 -27.03 15.50
N PHE A 354 23.93 -26.35 16.47
CA PHE A 354 24.59 -25.88 17.69
C PHE A 354 23.55 -25.55 18.78
N ALA A 355 24.02 -25.39 20.01
CA ALA A 355 23.21 -24.93 21.13
C ALA A 355 23.89 -23.78 21.87
N ILE A 356 23.09 -22.83 22.31
CA ILE A 356 23.44 -21.71 23.18
C ILE A 356 22.71 -21.97 24.52
N PRO A 357 23.42 -22.30 25.60
CA PRO A 357 22.82 -22.49 26.92
C PRO A 357 22.18 -21.19 27.45
N ASP A 358 21.19 -21.35 28.32
CA ASP A 358 20.58 -20.22 29.01
C ASP A 358 21.64 -19.38 29.75
N ARG A 359 21.53 -18.05 29.68
CA ARG A 359 22.42 -17.09 30.35
C ARG A 359 23.91 -17.22 30.01
N THR A 360 24.21 -17.65 28.81
CA THR A 360 25.60 -17.69 28.29
C THR A 360 25.77 -16.74 27.11
N THR A 361 27.00 -16.35 26.86
CA THR A 361 27.41 -15.51 25.75
C THR A 361 28.02 -16.34 24.65
N THR A 362 27.40 -16.37 23.47
CA THR A 362 27.95 -17.00 22.28
C THR A 362 28.33 -15.94 21.24
N ALA A 363 29.58 -15.98 20.80
CA ALA A 363 30.07 -15.13 19.71
C ALA A 363 30.13 -15.90 18.39
N ILE A 364 29.62 -15.30 17.31
CA ILE A 364 29.76 -15.81 15.94
C ILE A 364 30.83 -14.99 15.22
N VAL A 365 31.81 -15.68 14.66
CA VAL A 365 32.87 -15.09 13.84
C VAL A 365 32.97 -15.81 12.49
N GLY A 366 33.49 -15.14 11.48
CA GLY A 366 33.64 -15.70 10.13
C GLY A 366 33.74 -14.60 9.06
N PRO A 367 34.09 -14.97 7.82
CA PRO A 367 34.20 -14.03 6.69
C PRO A 367 32.86 -13.37 6.38
N SER A 368 32.92 -12.25 5.64
CA SER A 368 31.70 -11.62 5.14
C SER A 368 30.95 -12.58 4.22
N GLY A 369 29.62 -12.63 4.35
CA GLY A 369 28.79 -13.52 3.53
C GLY A 369 28.73 -14.96 4.02
N SER A 370 29.34 -15.33 5.17
CA SER A 370 29.27 -16.71 5.70
C SER A 370 27.93 -17.12 6.29
N GLY A 371 26.96 -16.20 6.47
CA GLY A 371 25.62 -16.47 7.01
C GLY A 371 25.38 -16.05 8.46
N LYS A 372 26.28 -15.25 9.07
CA LYS A 372 26.17 -14.80 10.49
C LYS A 372 24.86 -14.09 10.80
N THR A 373 24.54 -13.02 10.05
CA THR A 373 23.29 -12.27 10.21
C THR A 373 22.07 -13.14 9.91
N THR A 374 22.20 -14.11 9.00
CA THR A 374 21.13 -15.05 8.69
C THR A 374 20.75 -15.89 9.91
N LEU A 375 21.73 -16.37 10.70
CA LEU A 375 21.45 -17.09 11.94
C LEU A 375 20.64 -16.25 12.92
N CYS A 376 21.01 -14.98 13.12
CA CYS A 376 20.26 -14.04 13.96
C CYS A 376 18.82 -13.86 13.48
N ASN A 377 18.64 -13.70 12.18
CA ASN A 377 17.34 -13.51 11.57
C ASN A 377 16.42 -14.74 11.69
N LEU A 378 16.99 -15.95 11.64
CA LEU A 378 16.22 -17.19 11.81
C LEU A 378 15.78 -17.41 13.25
N ILE A 379 16.56 -16.98 14.25
CA ILE A 379 16.14 -16.99 15.67
C ILE A 379 14.95 -16.07 15.87
N ALA A 380 14.99 -14.86 15.27
CA ALA A 380 13.89 -13.90 15.29
C ALA A 380 12.72 -14.31 14.38
N ARG A 381 12.82 -15.42 13.69
CA ARG A 381 11.81 -15.90 12.73
C ARG A 381 11.41 -14.84 11.70
N PHE A 382 12.40 -14.07 11.23
CA PHE A 382 12.18 -13.17 10.08
C PHE A 382 12.04 -13.95 8.77
N TRP A 383 12.47 -15.22 8.76
CA TRP A 383 12.24 -16.25 7.75
C TRP A 383 12.02 -17.60 8.42
N ASP A 384 11.27 -18.47 7.78
CA ASP A 384 11.19 -19.87 8.16
C ASP A 384 12.32 -20.68 7.51
N VAL A 385 12.85 -21.67 8.22
CA VAL A 385 13.89 -22.57 7.71
C VAL A 385 13.34 -23.54 6.67
N GLU A 386 14.17 -23.93 5.69
CA GLU A 386 13.83 -24.93 4.66
C GLU A 386 13.84 -26.35 5.23
N SER A 387 14.85 -26.67 6.02
CA SER A 387 14.96 -27.95 6.71
C SER A 387 15.57 -27.75 8.09
N GLY A 388 15.38 -28.73 8.98
CA GLY A 388 15.78 -28.65 10.37
C GLY A 388 14.83 -27.83 11.24
N THR A 389 15.27 -27.54 12.47
CA THR A 389 14.48 -26.76 13.43
C THR A 389 15.32 -25.76 14.20
N VAL A 390 14.72 -24.60 14.49
CA VAL A 390 15.25 -23.60 15.42
C VAL A 390 14.39 -23.62 16.67
N LEU A 391 15.00 -23.86 17.82
CA LEU A 391 14.31 -23.93 19.10
C LEU A 391 14.72 -22.75 19.99
N VAL A 392 13.78 -22.14 20.69
CA VAL A 392 13.96 -21.15 21.75
C VAL A 392 13.30 -21.70 23.01
N GLY A 393 14.07 -21.87 24.08
CA GLY A 393 13.58 -22.48 25.32
C GLY A 393 13.05 -23.91 25.12
N GLY A 394 13.65 -24.66 24.21
CA GLY A 394 13.23 -26.03 23.87
C GLY A 394 11.99 -26.13 22.99
N GLN A 395 11.38 -25.02 22.59
CA GLN A 395 10.19 -24.97 21.73
C GLN A 395 10.56 -24.42 20.35
N ASN A 396 10.00 -25.02 19.28
CA ASN A 396 10.22 -24.55 17.92
C ASN A 396 9.72 -23.11 17.74
N VAL A 397 10.50 -22.25 17.09
CA VAL A 397 10.12 -20.86 16.82
C VAL A 397 8.83 -20.76 16.01
N LYS A 398 8.46 -21.78 15.22
CA LYS A 398 7.20 -21.86 14.48
C LYS A 398 5.97 -22.06 15.37
N ASP A 399 6.15 -22.56 16.58
CA ASP A 399 5.08 -22.85 17.54
C ASP A 399 4.75 -21.64 18.45
N TYR A 400 5.55 -20.56 18.36
CA TYR A 400 5.24 -19.28 18.98
C TYR A 400 4.34 -18.41 18.09
N THR A 401 3.55 -17.52 18.70
CA THR A 401 3.07 -16.36 17.99
C THR A 401 4.26 -15.44 17.69
N LEU A 402 4.22 -14.67 16.60
CA LEU A 402 5.32 -13.73 16.27
C LEU A 402 5.56 -12.73 17.41
N GLU A 403 4.49 -12.21 18.02
CA GLU A 403 4.55 -11.31 19.16
C GLU A 403 5.19 -12.00 20.38
N GLY A 404 4.74 -13.21 20.74
CA GLY A 404 5.27 -13.97 21.87
C GLY A 404 6.74 -14.34 21.72
N LEU A 405 7.22 -14.64 20.49
CA LEU A 405 8.63 -14.86 20.21
C LEU A 405 9.41 -13.55 20.32
N MET A 406 8.89 -12.47 19.74
CA MET A 406 9.56 -11.17 19.78
C MET A 406 9.70 -10.63 21.22
N ASP A 407 8.75 -10.91 22.10
CA ASP A 407 8.84 -10.52 23.52
C ASP A 407 10.04 -11.17 24.23
N GLN A 408 10.48 -12.33 23.76
CA GLN A 408 11.66 -13.03 24.31
C GLN A 408 13.00 -12.50 23.78
N ILE A 409 13.01 -11.66 22.73
CA ILE A 409 14.22 -11.29 21.99
C ILE A 409 14.36 -9.76 21.95
N SER A 410 15.49 -9.23 22.41
CA SER A 410 15.95 -7.88 22.12
C SER A 410 17.02 -7.93 21.03
N MET A 411 16.84 -7.17 19.95
CA MET A 411 17.76 -7.16 18.83
C MET A 411 18.36 -5.78 18.61
N VAL A 412 19.69 -5.72 18.52
CA VAL A 412 20.44 -4.50 18.16
C VAL A 412 21.05 -4.74 16.78
N PHE A 413 20.54 -4.03 15.78
CA PHE A 413 20.94 -4.19 14.40
C PHE A 413 22.23 -3.45 14.06
N GLN A 414 22.95 -3.93 13.05
CA GLN A 414 24.13 -3.26 12.49
C GLN A 414 23.79 -1.87 11.95
N ARG A 415 22.70 -1.75 11.21
CA ARG A 415 22.17 -0.48 10.72
C ARG A 415 20.99 -0.06 11.58
N VAL A 416 21.23 0.94 12.44
CA VAL A 416 20.19 1.47 13.31
C VAL A 416 19.28 2.38 12.53
N TYR A 417 17.98 2.09 12.57
CA TYR A 417 16.94 2.97 12.06
C TYR A 417 16.24 3.70 13.24
N LEU A 418 16.15 5.03 13.13
CA LEU A 418 15.38 5.86 14.04
C LEU A 418 14.22 6.49 13.25
N PHE A 419 13.04 6.45 13.85
CA PHE A 419 11.85 7.04 13.24
C PHE A 419 11.85 8.56 13.40
N ALA A 420 11.18 9.26 12.50
CA ALA A 420 10.94 10.70 12.58
C ALA A 420 9.98 11.03 13.73
N ASP A 421 10.50 10.99 14.97
CA ASP A 421 9.75 11.18 16.20
C ASP A 421 10.73 11.70 17.28
N THR A 422 10.25 11.97 18.49
CA THR A 422 11.09 12.40 19.60
C THR A 422 12.10 11.32 20.00
N VAL A 423 13.19 11.73 20.64
CA VAL A 423 14.17 10.78 21.22
C VAL A 423 13.47 9.85 22.22
N GLU A 424 12.60 10.39 23.06
CA GLU A 424 11.83 9.62 24.04
C GLU A 424 11.00 8.53 23.37
N ASN A 425 10.20 8.87 22.36
CA ASN A 425 9.38 7.90 21.63
C ASN A 425 10.23 6.86 20.92
N ASN A 426 11.37 7.27 20.35
CA ASN A 426 12.33 6.34 19.78
C ASN A 426 12.86 5.31 20.78
N ILE A 427 13.07 5.66 22.03
CA ILE A 427 13.46 4.72 23.10
C ILE A 427 12.25 3.89 23.55
N LYS A 428 11.05 4.50 23.65
CA LYS A 428 9.80 3.82 24.02
C LYS A 428 9.34 2.73 23.05
N PHE A 429 9.90 2.62 21.85
CA PHE A 429 9.67 1.43 21.01
C PHE A 429 10.06 0.11 21.69
N GLY A 430 10.98 0.13 22.66
CA GLY A 430 11.27 -1.03 23.49
C GLY A 430 10.10 -1.46 24.38
N ARG A 431 9.37 -0.49 24.95
CA ARG A 431 8.18 -0.67 25.79
C ARG A 431 7.29 0.58 25.71
N PRO A 432 6.22 0.57 24.89
CA PRO A 432 5.41 1.75 24.59
C PRO A 432 4.80 2.45 25.82
N ASN A 433 4.46 1.68 26.85
CA ASN A 433 3.82 2.18 28.06
C ASN A 433 4.84 2.58 29.16
N ALA A 434 6.14 2.70 28.85
CA ALA A 434 7.15 3.08 29.80
C ALA A 434 6.99 4.55 30.24
N THR A 435 7.24 4.83 31.51
CA THR A 435 7.26 6.20 32.04
C THR A 435 8.52 6.95 31.57
N HIS A 436 8.51 8.28 31.72
CA HIS A 436 9.69 9.09 31.40
C HIS A 436 10.90 8.68 32.25
N GLU A 437 10.70 8.39 33.55
CA GLU A 437 11.74 7.97 34.46
C GLU A 437 12.39 6.65 34.03
N GLU A 438 11.60 5.69 33.53
CA GLU A 438 12.10 4.42 33.03
C GLU A 438 12.91 4.63 31.74
N VAL A 439 12.47 5.52 30.84
CA VAL A 439 13.22 5.91 29.64
C VAL A 439 14.55 6.53 30.00
N VAL A 440 14.57 7.48 30.96
CA VAL A 440 15.79 8.13 31.46
C VAL A 440 16.73 7.09 32.09
N ALA A 441 16.19 6.15 32.87
CA ALA A 441 16.99 5.08 33.50
C ALA A 441 17.63 4.18 32.41
N ALA A 442 16.90 3.79 31.37
CA ALA A 442 17.44 3.04 30.26
C ALA A 442 18.50 3.83 29.47
N ALA A 443 18.26 5.12 29.22
CA ALA A 443 19.20 6.00 28.55
C ALA A 443 20.52 6.20 29.34
N LYS A 444 20.46 6.28 30.68
CA LYS A 444 21.65 6.31 31.53
C LYS A 444 22.47 5.03 31.44
N LYS A 445 21.81 3.86 31.49
CA LYS A 445 22.47 2.56 31.32
C LYS A 445 23.09 2.42 29.93
N ALA A 446 22.45 2.95 28.91
CA ALA A 446 22.95 2.98 27.54
C ALA A 446 24.00 4.09 27.27
N CYS A 447 24.41 4.84 28.27
CA CYS A 447 25.35 5.97 28.16
C CYS A 447 24.93 7.00 27.08
N CYS A 448 23.62 7.22 26.92
CA CYS A 448 23.08 8.19 25.95
C CYS A 448 22.41 9.40 26.63
N HIS A 449 22.16 9.36 27.93
CA HIS A 449 21.51 10.45 28.68
C HIS A 449 22.19 11.81 28.51
N ASP A 450 23.51 11.85 28.68
CA ASP A 450 24.26 13.11 28.67
C ASP A 450 24.18 13.82 27.30
N PHE A 451 24.37 13.09 26.21
CA PHE A 451 24.25 13.70 24.88
C PHE A 451 22.80 14.09 24.56
N ILE A 452 21.80 13.32 25.03
CA ILE A 452 20.39 13.68 24.82
C ILE A 452 20.10 15.04 25.44
N LEU A 453 20.63 15.31 26.63
CA LEU A 453 20.49 16.62 27.32
C LEU A 453 21.18 17.77 26.58
N THR A 454 22.15 17.51 25.71
CA THR A 454 22.77 18.54 24.85
C THR A 454 21.93 18.90 23.62
N LEU A 455 20.92 18.11 23.30
CA LEU A 455 20.01 18.40 22.20
C LEU A 455 19.07 19.56 22.54
N PRO A 456 18.58 20.34 21.56
CA PRO A 456 17.81 21.58 21.79
C PRO A 456 16.60 21.43 22.73
N GLN A 457 15.94 20.28 22.72
CA GLN A 457 14.75 19.98 23.53
C GLN A 457 14.96 18.69 24.37
N GLY A 458 16.19 18.24 24.55
CA GLY A 458 16.49 17.01 25.29
C GLY A 458 15.75 15.80 24.73
N TYR A 459 14.99 15.09 25.55
CA TYR A 459 14.22 13.91 25.17
C TYR A 459 13.07 14.20 24.19
N ASP A 460 12.54 15.43 24.19
CA ASP A 460 11.48 15.88 23.28
C ASP A 460 12.02 16.34 21.91
N THR A 461 13.34 16.30 21.70
CA THR A 461 13.94 16.63 20.41
C THR A 461 13.46 15.65 19.36
N VAL A 462 12.83 16.17 18.29
CA VAL A 462 12.40 15.38 17.13
C VAL A 462 13.61 15.06 16.26
N ILE A 463 13.82 13.77 16.02
CA ILE A 463 14.89 13.26 15.17
C ILE A 463 14.35 13.13 13.75
N GLY A 464 15.11 13.59 12.75
CA GLY A 464 14.76 13.38 11.34
C GLY A 464 14.77 11.90 10.94
N GLU A 465 14.16 11.60 9.81
CA GLU A 465 14.08 10.25 9.26
C GLU A 465 15.46 9.56 9.19
N GLY A 466 15.50 8.30 9.63
CA GLY A 466 16.75 7.53 9.72
C GLY A 466 17.77 8.10 10.71
N GLY A 467 17.38 9.08 11.55
CA GLY A 467 18.28 9.73 12.52
C GLY A 467 19.31 10.64 11.87
N SER A 468 18.97 11.32 10.77
CA SER A 468 19.91 12.12 9.95
C SER A 468 20.70 13.17 10.72
N SER A 469 20.19 13.62 11.87
CA SER A 469 20.83 14.63 12.74
C SER A 469 21.81 14.06 13.79
N LEU A 470 21.93 12.72 13.90
CA LEU A 470 22.74 12.05 14.92
C LEU A 470 23.92 11.30 14.29
N SER A 471 25.03 11.26 15.04
CA SER A 471 26.18 10.43 14.69
C SER A 471 25.86 8.92 14.77
N GLY A 472 26.64 8.07 14.11
CA GLY A 472 26.45 6.61 14.15
C GLY A 472 26.48 6.04 15.58
N GLY A 473 27.40 6.54 16.43
CA GLY A 473 27.49 6.10 17.83
C GLY A 473 26.31 6.53 18.70
N GLU A 474 25.72 7.70 18.45
CA GLU A 474 24.53 8.17 19.15
C GLU A 474 23.31 7.34 18.78
N LYS A 475 23.11 7.07 17.48
CA LYS A 475 22.05 6.16 16.99
C LYS A 475 22.17 4.78 17.63
N GLN A 476 23.39 4.23 17.70
CA GLN A 476 23.64 2.92 18.29
C GLN A 476 23.28 2.88 19.77
N ARG A 477 23.65 3.93 20.56
CA ARG A 477 23.30 4.01 21.99
C ARG A 477 21.79 4.15 22.19
N ILE A 478 21.06 4.87 21.34
CA ILE A 478 19.59 4.91 21.39
C ILE A 478 19.01 3.53 21.12
N SER A 479 19.54 2.78 20.14
CA SER A 479 19.11 1.41 19.86
C SER A 479 19.36 0.47 21.05
N ILE A 480 20.50 0.63 21.74
CA ILE A 480 20.78 -0.13 22.97
C ILE A 480 19.81 0.28 24.08
N ALA A 481 19.48 1.59 24.23
CA ALA A 481 18.48 2.04 25.20
C ALA A 481 17.11 1.41 24.95
N ARG A 482 16.69 1.26 23.69
CA ARG A 482 15.48 0.48 23.30
C ARG A 482 15.54 -0.94 23.83
N ALA A 483 16.66 -1.63 23.60
CA ALA A 483 16.84 -3.00 24.00
C ALA A 483 16.89 -3.16 25.53
N ILE A 484 17.52 -2.22 26.26
CA ILE A 484 17.52 -2.18 27.71
C ILE A 484 16.12 -1.94 28.27
N LEU A 485 15.36 -1.02 27.67
CA LEU A 485 13.99 -0.71 28.12
C LEU A 485 13.03 -1.88 27.89
N LYS A 486 13.22 -2.62 26.79
CA LYS A 486 12.47 -3.84 26.49
C LYS A 486 12.74 -4.95 27.50
N ASP A 487 13.97 -5.09 27.94
CA ASP A 487 14.44 -6.02 28.95
C ASP A 487 14.17 -7.51 28.65
N ALA A 488 14.21 -7.89 27.36
CA ALA A 488 14.01 -9.28 26.95
C ALA A 488 15.15 -10.20 27.44
N PRO A 489 14.87 -11.49 27.71
CA PRO A 489 15.85 -12.45 28.24
C PRO A 489 16.91 -12.89 27.23
N ILE A 490 16.63 -12.82 25.94
CA ILE A 490 17.56 -13.12 24.85
C ILE A 490 18.00 -11.82 24.19
N VAL A 491 19.30 -11.62 24.02
CA VAL A 491 19.86 -10.44 23.34
C VAL A 491 20.65 -10.87 22.12
N ILE A 492 20.29 -10.34 20.97
CA ILE A 492 21.00 -10.55 19.69
C ILE A 492 21.68 -9.24 19.30
N LEU A 493 23.01 -9.27 19.16
CA LEU A 493 23.83 -8.13 18.77
C LEU A 493 24.44 -8.38 17.39
N ASP A 494 23.96 -7.69 16.37
CA ASP A 494 24.52 -7.78 15.02
C ASP A 494 25.48 -6.60 14.80
N GLU A 495 26.80 -6.87 14.87
CA GLU A 495 27.88 -5.89 14.64
C GLU A 495 27.70 -4.55 15.40
N ALA A 496 27.15 -4.57 16.59
CA ALA A 496 26.75 -3.37 17.35
C ALA A 496 27.89 -2.36 17.59
N THR A 497 29.14 -2.70 17.32
CA THR A 497 30.33 -1.85 17.54
C THR A 497 31.04 -1.45 16.24
N ALA A 498 30.52 -1.76 15.05
CA ALA A 498 31.10 -1.36 13.78
C ALA A 498 30.92 0.17 13.55
N ASN A 499 31.96 0.81 13.01
CA ASN A 499 31.92 2.23 12.60
C ASN A 499 31.70 3.26 13.74
N VAL A 500 32.18 2.99 14.95
CA VAL A 500 32.13 3.94 16.08
C VAL A 500 33.52 4.49 16.36
N ASP A 501 33.60 5.81 16.57
CA ASP A 501 34.84 6.49 16.93
C ASP A 501 35.44 5.97 18.25
N PRO A 502 36.78 5.94 18.41
CA PRO A 502 37.45 5.42 19.59
C PRO A 502 36.98 6.05 20.93
N GLU A 503 36.62 7.33 20.93
CA GLU A 503 36.14 8.03 22.13
C GLU A 503 34.75 7.54 22.58
N ASN A 504 33.94 7.08 21.64
CA ASN A 504 32.62 6.54 21.90
C ASN A 504 32.64 5.03 22.19
N GLU A 505 33.76 4.34 21.93
CA GLU A 505 33.90 2.89 22.11
C GLU A 505 33.70 2.45 23.55
N ASP A 506 34.33 3.13 24.52
CA ASP A 506 34.22 2.79 25.95
C ASP A 506 32.79 2.99 26.47
N ARG A 507 32.11 4.04 26.01
CA ARG A 507 30.70 4.28 26.36
C ARG A 507 29.79 3.21 25.77
N LEU A 508 30.04 2.81 24.55
CA LEU A 508 29.28 1.77 23.88
C LEU A 508 29.50 0.39 24.53
N GLN A 509 30.75 0.09 24.93
CA GLN A 509 31.08 -1.14 25.61
C GLN A 509 30.33 -1.23 26.97
N LYS A 510 30.32 -0.16 27.77
CA LYS A 510 29.56 -0.08 29.04
C LYS A 510 28.06 -0.28 28.80
N ALA A 511 27.51 0.31 27.74
CA ALA A 511 26.11 0.14 27.38
C ALA A 511 25.78 -1.32 27.02
N ILE A 512 26.67 -2.00 26.28
CA ILE A 512 26.53 -3.43 25.93
C ILE A 512 26.63 -4.29 27.19
N GLU A 513 27.60 -4.03 28.10
CA GLU A 513 27.73 -4.74 29.36
C GLU A 513 26.49 -4.60 30.26
N ALA A 514 25.88 -3.40 30.29
CA ALA A 514 24.63 -3.18 31.02
C ALA A 514 23.43 -3.94 30.35
N LEU A 515 23.39 -4.03 29.03
CA LEU A 515 22.33 -4.75 28.29
C LEU A 515 22.43 -6.25 28.49
N THR A 516 23.65 -6.81 28.54
CA THR A 516 23.90 -8.25 28.45
C THR A 516 23.91 -8.97 29.80
N ARG A 517 23.78 -8.23 30.92
CA ARG A 517 23.84 -8.81 32.26
C ARG A 517 22.72 -9.82 32.51
N ASP A 518 23.08 -11.04 32.94
CA ASP A 518 22.18 -12.15 33.28
C ASP A 518 21.22 -12.59 32.15
N LYS A 519 21.67 -12.46 30.90
CA LYS A 519 20.88 -12.79 29.70
C LYS A 519 21.58 -13.81 28.80
N THR A 520 20.80 -14.48 27.94
CA THR A 520 21.33 -15.30 26.86
C THR A 520 21.71 -14.42 25.69
N ILE A 521 22.98 -14.47 25.27
CA ILE A 521 23.52 -13.51 24.31
C ILE A 521 24.03 -14.25 23.06
N LEU A 522 23.59 -13.80 21.93
CA LEU A 522 24.20 -14.10 20.64
C LEU A 522 24.78 -12.83 20.04
N MET A 523 26.08 -12.81 19.77
CA MET A 523 26.71 -11.65 19.16
C MET A 523 27.48 -11.99 17.89
N ILE A 524 27.29 -11.21 16.85
CA ILE A 524 28.19 -11.21 15.70
C ILE A 524 29.30 -10.22 16.02
N ALA A 525 30.50 -10.74 16.19
CA ALA A 525 31.60 -9.95 16.70
C ALA A 525 32.67 -9.73 15.61
N HIS A 526 32.98 -8.44 15.42
CA HIS A 526 34.11 -7.98 14.60
C HIS A 526 35.30 -7.49 15.43
N ARG A 527 35.19 -7.48 16.78
CA ARG A 527 36.24 -6.99 17.68
C ARG A 527 36.74 -8.10 18.61
N LEU A 528 38.04 -8.22 18.70
CA LEU A 528 38.70 -9.28 19.45
C LEU A 528 38.38 -9.23 20.96
N LYS A 529 38.27 -8.03 21.55
CA LYS A 529 37.95 -7.85 22.98
C LYS A 529 36.61 -8.50 23.35
N THR A 530 35.61 -8.36 22.49
CA THR A 530 34.25 -8.88 22.72
C THR A 530 34.20 -10.41 22.56
N VAL A 531 34.92 -10.96 21.56
CA VAL A 531 34.98 -12.38 21.31
C VAL A 531 35.73 -13.15 22.40
N ARG A 532 36.79 -12.56 22.97
CA ARG A 532 37.66 -13.20 23.94
C ARG A 532 36.94 -13.62 25.22
N ASN A 533 35.94 -12.88 25.62
CA ASN A 533 35.20 -13.11 26.89
C ASN A 533 33.92 -13.93 26.68
N ALA A 534 33.65 -14.42 25.47
CA ALA A 534 32.47 -15.24 25.19
C ALA A 534 32.69 -16.67 25.78
N ASP A 535 31.61 -17.21 26.35
CA ASP A 535 31.59 -18.59 26.87
C ASP A 535 31.76 -19.60 25.75
N GLN A 536 31.27 -19.27 24.56
CA GLN A 536 31.38 -20.09 23.35
C GLN A 536 31.64 -19.20 22.13
N ILE A 537 32.46 -19.67 21.23
CA ILE A 537 32.73 -19.07 19.93
C ILE A 537 32.38 -20.09 18.86
N LEU A 538 31.58 -19.66 17.89
CA LEU A 538 31.22 -20.41 16.67
C LEU A 538 31.90 -19.75 15.48
N VAL A 539 32.69 -20.52 14.75
CA VAL A 539 33.35 -20.07 13.52
C VAL A 539 32.54 -20.55 12.33
N LEU A 540 31.95 -19.62 11.62
CA LEU A 540 31.09 -19.89 10.48
C LEU A 540 31.82 -19.59 9.17
N ASP A 541 31.90 -20.57 8.28
CA ASP A 541 32.47 -20.44 6.95
C ASP A 541 31.69 -21.25 5.92
N GLY A 542 31.45 -20.67 4.73
CA GLY A 542 30.70 -21.33 3.66
C GLY A 542 29.31 -21.84 4.07
N GLY A 543 28.68 -21.24 5.09
CA GLY A 543 27.37 -21.64 5.61
C GLY A 543 27.42 -22.83 6.58
N GLN A 544 28.59 -23.22 7.10
CA GLN A 544 28.76 -24.31 8.06
C GLN A 544 29.59 -23.86 9.27
N ILE A 545 29.37 -24.49 10.43
CA ILE A 545 30.20 -24.27 11.60
C ILE A 545 31.45 -25.13 11.46
N VAL A 546 32.60 -24.48 11.20
CA VAL A 546 33.90 -25.18 10.96
C VAL A 546 34.71 -25.34 12.23
N GLN A 547 34.55 -24.45 13.23
CA GLN A 547 35.22 -24.56 14.52
C GLN A 547 34.26 -24.10 15.64
N ARG A 548 34.41 -24.70 16.84
CA ARG A 548 33.62 -24.37 18.02
C ARG A 548 34.48 -24.53 19.28
N GLY A 549 34.42 -23.57 20.21
CA GLY A 549 35.14 -23.64 21.49
C GLY A 549 35.26 -22.31 22.19
N THR A 550 36.05 -22.23 23.25
CA THR A 550 36.44 -20.96 23.90
C THR A 550 37.61 -20.31 23.17
N HIS A 551 37.88 -19.04 23.46
CA HIS A 551 39.06 -18.35 22.90
C HIS A 551 40.37 -19.15 23.06
N SER A 552 40.63 -19.66 24.26
CA SER A 552 41.86 -20.39 24.56
C SER A 552 41.95 -21.71 23.79
N GLN A 553 40.85 -22.43 23.64
CA GLN A 553 40.79 -23.69 22.86
C GLN A 553 41.02 -23.43 21.38
N LEU A 554 40.38 -22.42 20.81
CA LEU A 554 40.48 -22.10 19.38
C LEU A 554 41.82 -21.47 19.00
N MET A 555 42.51 -20.79 19.94
CA MET A 555 43.86 -20.28 19.73
C MET A 555 44.92 -21.36 19.79
N ALA A 556 44.64 -22.49 20.45
CA ALA A 556 45.55 -23.65 20.53
C ALA A 556 45.41 -24.58 19.31
N GLN A 557 44.40 -24.37 18.44
CA GLN A 557 44.15 -25.16 17.24
C GLN A 557 44.51 -24.35 16.00
N GLU A 558 45.22 -24.95 15.05
CA GLU A 558 45.38 -24.35 13.73
C GLU A 558 44.02 -24.28 13.02
N GLY A 559 43.66 -23.10 12.52
CA GLY A 559 42.40 -22.94 11.81
C GLY A 559 42.01 -21.49 11.55
N LEU A 560 40.79 -21.32 11.05
CA LEU A 560 40.28 -20.04 10.59
C LEU A 560 40.23 -19.01 11.72
N TYR A 561 39.91 -19.43 12.97
CA TYR A 561 39.86 -18.52 14.11
C TYR A 561 41.23 -17.89 14.41
N GLN A 562 42.29 -18.74 14.45
CA GLN A 562 43.64 -18.24 14.71
C GLN A 562 44.11 -17.30 13.60
N ALA A 563 43.80 -17.62 12.32
CA ALA A 563 44.09 -16.74 11.18
C ALA A 563 43.38 -15.38 11.31
N PHE A 564 42.11 -15.37 11.72
CA PHE A 564 41.34 -14.13 11.98
C PHE A 564 41.97 -13.28 13.07
N VAL A 565 42.39 -13.88 14.16
CA VAL A 565 43.00 -13.17 15.29
C VAL A 565 44.40 -12.66 14.91
N SER A 566 45.22 -13.44 14.21
CA SER A 566 46.57 -13.07 13.79
C SER A 566 46.57 -11.99 12.72
N GLY A 567 45.77 -12.12 11.67
CA GLY A 567 45.66 -11.11 10.59
C GLY A 567 45.14 -9.75 11.08
N ARG A 568 44.29 -9.72 12.12
CA ARG A 568 43.86 -8.46 12.76
C ARG A 568 44.92 -7.85 13.69
N LYS A 569 45.79 -8.63 14.30
CA LYS A 569 46.93 -8.09 15.05
C LYS A 569 47.91 -7.38 14.12
N GLU A 570 48.16 -7.92 12.94
CA GLU A 570 49.04 -7.32 11.94
C GLU A 570 48.43 -6.01 11.37
N SER A 571 47.14 -6.01 11.07
CA SER A 571 46.45 -4.78 10.59
C SER A 571 46.32 -3.69 11.66
N GLY A 572 46.33 -4.02 12.92
CA GLY A 572 46.34 -3.09 14.07
C GLY A 572 47.70 -2.40 14.30
N GLN A 573 48.81 -3.00 13.83
CA GLN A 573 50.14 -2.39 13.87
C GLN A 573 50.39 -1.31 12.81
N TRP A 574 49.51 -1.22 11.79
CA TRP A 574 49.58 -0.19 10.71
C TRP A 574 48.70 1.05 10.98
N LYS A 575 48.09 1.22 12.15
CA LYS A 575 47.47 2.46 12.57
C LYS A 575 48.46 3.26 13.43
N LEU A 576 49.36 4.00 12.74
CA LEU A 576 49.99 5.20 13.24
C LEU A 576 49.05 6.37 13.11
#